data_33458576c10898e2e7cb01337cb82b21
#
_entry.id   33458576c10898e2e7cb01337cb82b21
#
_cell.length_a   1.000
_cell.length_b   1.000
_cell.length_c   1.000
_cell.angle_alpha   90.00
_cell.angle_beta   90.00
_cell.angle_gamma   90.00
#
_symmetry.space_group_name_H-M   'P 1'
#
loop_
_entity.id
_entity.type
_entity.pdbx_description
1 polymer ?
#
loop_
_entity_poly.entity_id
_entity_poly.type
_entity_poly.pdbx_seq_one_letter_code
_entity_poly.pdbx_strand_id
1 'polypeptide(L)'
;MTDRDIDFENRIINVDHQLQYSGKKSYRIETPKTENGIRKIPMSDRVLEALQRVVQNKKSSDFTVDGYTGFLFLTRNGTPQNCINYDIMFRKLVEKYNTSHEEALPAVTTPHTLRHTFCTNMANAGMNPKALQYLMGHANITMTLNYYAHATFDSAQAEFFRLAA
;
A
#
# COMPACT_ATOMS: atom_id res chain seq x y z
N MET A 1 0.90 -9.36 5.94
CA MET A 1 0.42 -8.54 7.08
C MET A 1 -0.27 -9.46 8.07
N THR A 2 0.09 -9.35 9.32
CA THR A 2 -0.48 -10.05 10.48
C THR A 2 -1.16 -9.03 11.41
N ASP A 3 -1.86 -9.50 12.43
CA ASP A 3 -2.45 -8.62 13.44
C ASP A 3 -1.40 -7.85 14.26
N ARG A 4 -0.19 -8.39 14.41
CA ARG A 4 0.93 -7.73 15.11
C ARG A 4 1.50 -6.52 14.38
N ASP A 5 1.22 -6.39 13.08
CA ASP A 5 1.72 -5.28 12.26
C ASP A 5 0.88 -4.02 12.43
N ILE A 6 -0.26 -4.10 13.12
CA ILE A 6 -1.20 -3.00 13.25
C ILE A 6 -1.25 -2.52 14.69
N ASP A 7 -0.90 -1.28 14.90
CA ASP A 7 -1.10 -0.56 16.14
C ASP A 7 -2.33 0.36 15.97
N PHE A 8 -3.46 -0.12 16.46
CA PHE A 8 -4.72 0.61 16.37
C PHE A 8 -4.76 1.84 17.28
N GLU A 9 -4.08 1.79 18.42
CA GLU A 9 -4.03 2.89 19.39
C GLU A 9 -3.27 4.08 18.80
N ASN A 10 -2.08 3.84 18.26
CA ASN A 10 -1.24 4.87 17.66
C ASN A 10 -1.53 5.10 16.17
N ARG A 11 -2.46 4.34 15.58
CA ARG A 11 -2.83 4.41 14.16
C ARG A 11 -1.65 4.18 13.22
N ILE A 12 -0.88 3.12 13.46
CA ILE A 12 0.34 2.82 12.71
C ILE A 12 0.25 1.40 12.11
N ILE A 13 0.69 1.27 10.87
CA ILE A 13 1.01 0.00 10.24
C ILE A 13 2.54 -0.13 10.23
N ASN A 14 3.07 -1.18 10.84
CA ASN A 14 4.48 -1.52 10.80
C ASN A 14 4.78 -2.35 9.55
N VAL A 15 5.78 -1.94 8.79
CA VAL A 15 6.26 -2.66 7.61
C VAL A 15 7.74 -3.00 7.87
N ASP A 16 8.01 -4.19 8.37
CA ASP A 16 9.34 -4.67 8.73
C ASP A 16 9.66 -6.03 8.11
N HIS A 17 8.68 -6.65 7.48
CA HIS A 17 8.82 -7.92 6.80
C HIS A 17 7.92 -8.02 5.57
N GLN A 18 8.18 -9.01 4.73
CA GLN A 18 7.39 -9.32 3.55
C GLN A 18 7.15 -10.83 3.41
N LEU A 19 5.96 -11.20 2.96
CA LEU A 19 5.63 -12.57 2.63
C LEU A 19 6.07 -12.87 1.20
N GLN A 20 6.99 -13.81 1.03
CA GLN A 20 7.41 -14.34 -0.26
C GLN A 20 6.66 -15.63 -0.57
N TYR A 21 6.36 -15.83 -1.85
CA TYR A 21 5.71 -17.05 -2.36
C TYR A 21 6.46 -17.58 -3.57
N SER A 22 7.00 -18.79 -3.45
CA SER A 22 7.87 -19.39 -4.49
C SER A 22 7.14 -20.26 -5.52
N GLY A 23 5.80 -20.24 -5.55
CA GLY A 23 5.00 -21.00 -6.53
C GLY A 23 4.77 -22.49 -6.20
N LYS A 24 5.59 -23.11 -5.36
CA LYS A 24 5.44 -24.51 -4.93
C LYS A 24 4.69 -24.67 -3.60
N LYS A 25 3.71 -23.81 -3.34
CA LYS A 25 3.01 -23.67 -2.04
C LYS A 25 3.97 -23.38 -0.87
N SER A 26 5.17 -22.91 -1.17
CA SER A 26 6.15 -22.53 -0.18
C SER A 26 6.05 -21.04 0.08
N TYR A 27 5.78 -20.71 1.34
CA TYR A 27 5.78 -19.34 1.87
C TYR A 27 7.03 -19.15 2.71
N ARG A 28 7.56 -17.93 2.68
CA ARG A 28 8.70 -17.51 3.50
C ARG A 28 8.50 -16.07 3.94
N ILE A 29 8.96 -15.75 5.14
CA ILE A 29 9.06 -14.36 5.60
C ILE A 29 10.47 -13.88 5.37
N GLU A 30 10.61 -12.72 4.77
CA GLU A 30 11.89 -12.06 4.52
C GLU A 30 11.83 -10.61 5.00
N THR A 31 12.97 -10.05 5.34
CA THR A 31 13.10 -8.62 5.57
C THR A 31 12.96 -7.87 4.23
N PRO A 32 12.49 -6.62 4.23
CA PRO A 32 12.52 -5.78 3.05
C PRO A 32 13.94 -5.67 2.46
N LYS A 33 14.05 -5.63 1.14
CA LYS A 33 15.33 -5.60 0.43
C LYS A 33 16.22 -4.39 0.74
N THR A 34 15.63 -3.32 1.27
CA THR A 34 16.33 -2.07 1.60
C THR A 34 15.90 -1.60 2.97
N GLU A 35 16.77 -0.86 3.66
CA GLU A 35 16.45 -0.23 4.95
C GLU A 35 15.22 0.68 4.86
N ASN A 36 15.07 1.42 3.77
CA ASN A 36 13.89 2.26 3.51
C ASN A 36 12.59 1.44 3.35
N GLY A 37 12.70 0.14 3.11
CA GLY A 37 11.56 -0.78 3.12
C GLY A 37 10.97 -0.95 4.51
N ILE A 38 11.79 -0.83 5.56
CA ILE A 38 11.35 -0.89 6.96
C ILE A 38 10.83 0.49 7.33
N ARG A 39 9.54 0.59 7.63
CA ARG A 39 8.90 1.87 7.92
C ARG A 39 7.58 1.72 8.65
N LYS A 40 7.13 2.82 9.23
CA LYS A 40 5.80 2.96 9.82
C LYS A 40 4.92 3.80 8.91
N ILE A 41 3.70 3.34 8.66
CA ILE A 41 2.74 4.03 7.82
C ILE A 41 1.57 4.48 8.71
N PRO A 42 1.25 5.78 8.77
CA PRO A 42 0.11 6.27 9.52
C PRO A 42 -1.21 5.84 8.84
N MET A 43 -2.23 5.56 9.64
CA MET A 43 -3.56 5.22 9.15
C MET A 43 -4.48 6.45 9.15
N SER A 44 -5.08 6.74 7.99
CA SER A 44 -6.24 7.62 7.93
C SER A 44 -7.47 6.94 8.58
N ASP A 45 -8.51 7.71 8.92
CA ASP A 45 -9.74 7.16 9.51
C ASP A 45 -10.34 6.05 8.65
N ARG A 46 -10.36 6.22 7.32
CA ARG A 46 -10.85 5.20 6.39
C ARG A 46 -10.03 3.89 6.44
N VAL A 47 -8.70 3.99 6.57
CA VAL A 47 -7.81 2.82 6.67
C VAL A 47 -8.01 2.14 8.02
N LEU A 48 -8.10 2.92 9.09
CA LEU A 48 -8.36 2.43 10.44
C LEU A 48 -9.65 1.61 10.49
N GLU A 49 -10.77 2.19 10.05
CA GLU A 49 -12.08 1.51 10.00
C GLU A 49 -12.05 0.24 9.13
N ALA A 50 -11.36 0.31 7.97
CA ALA A 50 -11.26 -0.84 7.07
C ALA A 50 -10.49 -1.99 7.73
N LEU A 51 -9.37 -1.71 8.39
CA LEU A 51 -8.57 -2.72 9.09
C LEU A 51 -9.28 -3.27 10.34
N GLN A 52 -10.00 -2.43 11.09
CA GLN A 52 -10.84 -2.89 12.19
C GLN A 52 -11.88 -3.90 11.71
N ARG A 53 -12.57 -3.61 10.60
CA ARG A 53 -13.52 -4.56 9.97
C ARG A 53 -12.84 -5.86 9.53
N VAL A 54 -11.63 -5.77 8.98
CA VAL A 54 -10.85 -6.97 8.59
C VAL A 54 -10.55 -7.83 9.80
N VAL A 55 -10.06 -7.24 10.89
CA VAL A 55 -9.73 -7.98 12.13
C VAL A 55 -10.98 -8.58 12.77
N GLN A 56 -12.09 -7.84 12.83
CA GLN A 56 -13.36 -8.34 13.40
C GLN A 56 -13.93 -9.53 12.60
N ASN A 57 -13.77 -9.52 11.27
CA ASN A 57 -14.28 -10.57 10.38
C ASN A 57 -13.23 -11.61 9.99
N LYS A 58 -12.06 -11.56 10.60
CA LYS A 58 -10.94 -12.45 10.31
C LYS A 58 -11.33 -13.90 10.60
N LYS A 59 -11.06 -14.77 9.62
CA LYS A 59 -11.15 -16.21 9.84
C LYS A 59 -9.98 -16.67 10.70
N SER A 60 -10.25 -17.58 11.64
CA SER A 60 -9.18 -18.26 12.36
C SER A 60 -8.37 -19.13 11.40
N SER A 61 -7.06 -19.12 11.57
CA SER A 61 -6.14 -19.99 10.81
C SER A 61 -4.90 -20.26 11.67
N ASP A 62 -4.56 -21.53 11.80
CA ASP A 62 -3.33 -21.97 12.47
C ASP A 62 -2.12 -21.96 11.53
N PHE A 63 -2.28 -21.36 10.33
CA PHE A 63 -1.21 -21.30 9.35
C PHE A 63 -0.04 -20.47 9.86
N THR A 64 1.14 -21.09 9.87
CA THR A 64 2.38 -20.49 10.37
C THR A 64 3.42 -20.43 9.24
N VAL A 65 4.12 -19.30 9.12
CA VAL A 65 5.26 -19.13 8.21
C VAL A 65 6.41 -18.53 8.99
N ASP A 66 7.52 -19.23 9.12
CA ASP A 66 8.73 -18.77 9.81
C ASP A 66 8.44 -18.15 11.19
N GLY A 67 7.51 -18.75 11.95
CA GLY A 67 7.08 -18.27 13.27
C GLY A 67 6.03 -17.16 13.26
N TYR A 68 5.63 -16.66 12.10
CA TYR A 68 4.55 -15.68 11.97
C TYR A 68 3.20 -16.38 11.87
N THR A 69 2.24 -15.91 12.65
CA THR A 69 0.85 -16.36 12.70
C THR A 69 -0.07 -15.15 12.56
N GLY A 70 -1.38 -15.36 12.64
CA GLY A 70 -2.32 -14.25 12.71
C GLY A 70 -2.48 -13.47 11.39
N PHE A 71 -2.23 -14.11 10.23
CA PHE A 71 -2.39 -13.47 8.92
C PHE A 71 -3.81 -12.92 8.72
N LEU A 72 -3.93 -11.67 8.31
CA LEU A 72 -5.21 -10.96 8.16
C LEU A 72 -5.94 -11.34 6.88
N PHE A 73 -5.21 -11.56 5.81
CA PHE A 73 -5.77 -11.82 4.48
C PHE A 73 -5.50 -13.26 4.10
N LEU A 74 -6.55 -14.06 4.13
CA LEU A 74 -6.48 -15.50 3.87
C LEU A 74 -7.23 -15.86 2.58
N THR A 75 -6.77 -16.90 1.93
CA THR A 75 -7.50 -17.57 0.85
C THR A 75 -8.67 -18.39 1.45
N ARG A 76 -9.50 -18.96 0.59
CA ARG A 76 -10.57 -19.89 1.03
C ARG A 76 -10.04 -21.11 1.79
N ASN A 77 -8.80 -21.51 1.50
CA ASN A 77 -8.14 -22.67 2.10
C ASN A 77 -7.37 -22.32 3.39
N GLY A 78 -7.52 -21.10 3.93
CA GLY A 78 -6.86 -20.68 5.17
C GLY A 78 -5.37 -20.33 5.02
N THR A 79 -4.82 -20.31 3.80
CA THR A 79 -3.43 -19.89 3.56
C THR A 79 -3.36 -18.37 3.34
N PRO A 80 -2.24 -17.71 3.67
CA PRO A 80 -2.08 -16.28 3.39
C PRO A 80 -2.23 -15.96 1.90
N GLN A 81 -2.89 -14.86 1.59
CA GLN A 81 -2.93 -14.36 0.23
C GLN A 81 -1.54 -13.87 -0.21
N ASN A 82 -1.18 -14.17 -1.44
CA ASN A 82 0.08 -13.75 -2.07
C ASN A 82 -0.17 -12.73 -3.20
N CYS A 83 0.89 -12.21 -3.81
CA CYS A 83 0.80 -11.22 -4.88
C CYS A 83 -0.09 -11.66 -6.05
N ILE A 84 0.00 -12.95 -6.45
CA ILE A 84 -0.81 -13.49 -7.56
C ILE A 84 -2.31 -13.42 -7.23
N ASN A 85 -2.69 -13.71 -5.98
CA ASN A 85 -4.08 -13.62 -5.55
C ASN A 85 -4.60 -12.18 -5.66
N TYR A 86 -3.79 -11.18 -5.28
CA TYR A 86 -4.17 -9.78 -5.40
C TYR A 86 -4.30 -9.34 -6.86
N ASP A 87 -3.39 -9.74 -7.74
CA ASP A 87 -3.47 -9.41 -9.17
C ASP A 87 -4.75 -9.98 -9.81
N ILE A 88 -5.09 -11.23 -9.48
CA ILE A 88 -6.35 -11.85 -9.95
C ILE A 88 -7.57 -11.11 -9.38
N MET A 89 -7.54 -10.75 -8.11
CA MET A 89 -8.64 -10.03 -7.45
C MET A 89 -8.85 -8.65 -8.11
N PHE A 90 -7.77 -7.89 -8.30
CA PHE A 90 -7.84 -6.57 -8.93
C PHE A 90 -8.38 -6.64 -10.34
N ARG A 91 -7.91 -7.58 -11.15
CA ARG A 91 -8.43 -7.79 -12.51
C ARG A 91 -9.94 -8.00 -12.51
N LYS A 92 -10.43 -8.91 -11.67
CA LYS A 92 -11.88 -9.19 -11.55
C LYS A 92 -12.68 -7.97 -11.07
N LEU A 93 -12.11 -7.15 -10.16
CA LEU A 93 -12.76 -5.93 -9.70
C LEU A 93 -12.88 -4.90 -10.82
N VAL A 94 -11.83 -4.71 -11.61
CA VAL A 94 -11.82 -3.80 -12.76
C VAL A 94 -12.80 -4.28 -13.84
N GLU A 95 -12.78 -5.57 -14.18
CA GLU A 95 -13.73 -6.17 -15.12
C GLU A 95 -15.18 -5.92 -14.67
N LYS A 96 -15.46 -6.21 -13.39
CA LYS A 96 -16.80 -5.99 -12.82
C LYS A 96 -17.20 -4.51 -12.85
N TYR A 97 -16.31 -3.60 -12.52
CA TYR A 97 -16.57 -2.16 -12.57
C TYR A 97 -16.88 -1.72 -14.00
N ASN A 98 -16.06 -2.11 -14.96
CA ASN A 98 -16.19 -1.73 -16.36
C ASN A 98 -17.46 -2.28 -17.05
N THR A 99 -18.06 -3.35 -16.50
CA THR A 99 -19.35 -3.85 -17.00
C THR A 99 -20.54 -3.06 -16.47
N SER A 100 -20.38 -2.25 -15.44
CA SER A 100 -21.48 -1.54 -14.76
C SER A 100 -21.37 -0.02 -14.80
N HIS A 101 -20.29 0.52 -15.39
CA HIS A 101 -20.05 1.96 -15.47
C HIS A 101 -19.67 2.36 -16.90
N GLU A 102 -20.15 3.52 -17.33
CA GLU A 102 -19.85 4.06 -18.67
C GLU A 102 -18.37 4.48 -18.78
N GLU A 103 -17.82 5.05 -17.69
CA GLU A 103 -16.45 5.47 -17.61
C GLU A 103 -15.57 4.29 -17.13
N ALA A 104 -14.86 3.68 -18.08
CA ALA A 104 -14.07 2.49 -17.82
C ALA A 104 -12.74 2.82 -17.12
N LEU A 105 -12.39 2.02 -16.13
CA LEU A 105 -11.05 1.99 -15.56
C LEU A 105 -10.07 1.35 -16.56
N PRO A 106 -8.78 1.76 -16.55
CA PRO A 106 -7.77 1.10 -17.37
C PRO A 106 -7.72 -0.40 -17.10
N ALA A 107 -7.67 -1.22 -18.16
CA ALA A 107 -7.68 -2.68 -18.06
C ALA A 107 -6.51 -3.23 -17.21
N VAL A 108 -5.41 -2.50 -17.13
CA VAL A 108 -4.22 -2.84 -16.33
C VAL A 108 -4.19 -1.98 -15.06
N THR A 109 -5.19 -2.17 -14.19
CA THR A 109 -5.16 -1.57 -12.84
C THR A 109 -4.66 -2.62 -11.84
N THR A 110 -3.53 -2.37 -11.23
CA THR A 110 -2.81 -3.26 -10.32
C THR A 110 -2.57 -2.58 -8.96
N PRO A 111 -2.12 -3.30 -7.93
CA PRO A 111 -1.64 -2.66 -6.69
C PRO A 111 -0.56 -1.59 -6.93
N HIS A 112 0.30 -1.78 -7.94
CA HIS A 112 1.27 -0.77 -8.35
C HIS A 112 0.61 0.50 -8.90
N THR A 113 -0.45 0.38 -9.68
CA THR A 113 -1.24 1.52 -10.16
C THR A 113 -1.80 2.34 -8.99
N LEU A 114 -2.37 1.67 -7.99
CA LEU A 114 -2.88 2.33 -6.78
C LEU A 114 -1.76 3.02 -6.00
N ARG A 115 -0.60 2.38 -5.90
CA ARG A 115 0.58 2.97 -5.27
C ARG A 115 1.03 4.23 -6.02
N HIS A 116 1.09 4.21 -7.36
CA HIS A 116 1.40 5.37 -8.19
C HIS A 116 0.38 6.49 -8.00
N THR A 117 -0.91 6.17 -8.02
CA THR A 117 -1.99 7.13 -7.79
C THR A 117 -1.86 7.81 -6.43
N PHE A 118 -1.61 7.04 -5.37
CA PHE A 118 -1.36 7.59 -4.04
C PHE A 118 -0.18 8.57 -4.05
N CYS A 119 0.94 8.18 -4.64
CA CYS A 119 2.15 9.00 -4.70
C CYS A 119 1.89 10.32 -5.45
N THR A 120 1.23 10.26 -6.61
CA THR A 120 0.84 11.43 -7.41
C THR A 120 -0.11 12.33 -6.63
N ASN A 121 -1.14 11.78 -5.99
CA ASN A 121 -2.10 12.58 -5.22
C ASN A 121 -1.43 13.29 -4.04
N MET A 122 -0.52 12.63 -3.34
CA MET A 122 0.22 13.24 -2.23
C MET A 122 1.19 14.32 -2.71
N ALA A 123 1.86 14.09 -3.83
CA ALA A 123 2.73 15.09 -4.45
C ALA A 123 1.94 16.34 -4.87
N ASN A 124 0.79 16.15 -5.56
CA ASN A 124 -0.10 17.24 -5.97
C ASN A 124 -0.74 17.98 -4.79
N ALA A 125 -0.93 17.30 -3.66
CA ALA A 125 -1.38 17.92 -2.40
C ALA A 125 -0.26 18.68 -1.66
N GLY A 126 0.95 18.74 -2.21
CA GLY A 126 2.08 19.50 -1.63
C GLY A 126 2.77 18.78 -0.48
N MET A 127 2.67 17.45 -0.36
CA MET A 127 3.39 16.71 0.68
C MET A 127 4.91 16.91 0.49
N ASN A 128 5.64 17.08 1.58
CA ASN A 128 7.10 17.18 1.52
C ASN A 128 7.70 15.94 0.84
N PRO A 129 8.58 16.08 -0.19
CA PRO A 129 9.14 14.95 -0.93
C PRO A 129 9.87 13.93 -0.07
N LYS A 130 10.55 14.35 1.00
CA LYS A 130 11.23 13.43 1.94
C LYS A 130 10.23 12.62 2.77
N ALA A 131 9.14 13.24 3.20
CA ALA A 131 8.06 12.55 3.90
C ALA A 131 7.39 11.52 2.98
N LEU A 132 7.12 11.88 1.73
CA LEU A 132 6.56 10.96 0.74
C LEU A 132 7.54 9.83 0.40
N GLN A 133 8.84 10.12 0.25
CA GLN A 133 9.88 9.09 0.08
C GLN A 133 9.83 8.06 1.20
N TYR A 134 9.74 8.51 2.45
CA TYR A 134 9.67 7.63 3.62
C TYR A 134 8.42 6.75 3.58
N LEU A 135 7.23 7.33 3.38
CA LEU A 135 5.97 6.58 3.31
C LEU A 135 5.97 5.55 2.17
N MET A 136 6.53 5.90 1.04
CA MET A 136 6.64 5.02 -0.13
C MET A 136 7.74 3.95 0.05
N GLY A 137 8.71 4.16 0.94
CA GLY A 137 9.85 3.27 1.09
C GLY A 137 10.78 3.28 -0.13
N HIS A 138 10.89 4.42 -0.81
CA HIS A 138 11.77 4.56 -1.97
C HIS A 138 13.22 4.68 -1.51
N ALA A 139 14.09 3.82 -2.02
CA ALA A 139 15.52 3.84 -1.70
C ALA A 139 16.20 5.13 -2.21
N ASN A 140 15.76 5.64 -3.37
CA ASN A 140 16.27 6.86 -3.97
C ASN A 140 15.18 7.93 -4.03
N ILE A 141 15.51 9.16 -3.61
CA ILE A 141 14.63 10.32 -3.67
C ILE A 141 14.17 10.66 -5.09
N THR A 142 14.99 10.39 -6.10
CA THR A 142 14.65 10.62 -7.50
C THR A 142 13.38 9.88 -7.91
N MET A 143 13.15 8.69 -7.37
CA MET A 143 11.90 7.95 -7.60
C MET A 143 10.67 8.71 -7.12
N THR A 144 10.81 9.48 -6.05
CA THR A 144 9.74 10.31 -5.50
C THR A 144 9.62 11.63 -6.27
N LEU A 145 10.74 12.27 -6.57
CA LEU A 145 10.77 13.57 -7.27
C LEU A 145 10.14 13.52 -8.65
N ASN A 146 10.17 12.38 -9.33
CA ASN A 146 9.48 12.19 -10.61
C ASN A 146 7.97 12.48 -10.54
N TYR A 147 7.35 12.40 -9.37
CA TYR A 147 5.94 12.75 -9.15
C TYR A 147 5.73 14.26 -8.95
N TYR A 148 6.80 15.03 -8.72
CA TYR A 148 6.78 16.48 -8.56
C TYR A 148 7.23 17.22 -9.83
N ALA A 149 7.51 16.50 -10.93
CA ALA A 149 8.18 17.02 -12.12
C ALA A 149 7.34 17.98 -12.98
N HIS A 150 6.12 18.32 -12.58
CA HIS A 150 5.23 19.20 -13.33
C HIS A 150 5.05 20.59 -12.68
N ALA A 151 6.13 21.13 -12.11
CA ALA A 151 6.10 22.50 -11.61
C ALA A 151 5.99 23.49 -12.79
N THR A 152 4.86 24.19 -12.89
CA THR A 152 4.68 25.35 -13.78
C THR A 152 5.06 26.62 -13.05
N PHE A 153 5.28 27.74 -13.80
CA PHE A 153 5.47 29.05 -13.17
C PHE A 153 4.34 29.38 -12.21
N ASP A 154 3.10 29.15 -12.60
CA ASP A 154 1.93 29.44 -11.77
C ASP A 154 1.93 28.67 -10.45
N SER A 155 2.31 27.37 -10.49
CA SER A 155 2.43 26.56 -9.28
C SER A 155 3.58 27.04 -8.37
N ALA A 156 4.71 27.44 -8.96
CA ALA A 156 5.83 28.01 -8.21
C ALA A 156 5.48 29.36 -7.59
N GLN A 157 4.76 30.20 -8.31
CA GLN A 157 4.28 31.50 -7.82
C GLN A 157 3.30 31.33 -6.65
N ALA A 158 2.32 30.43 -6.79
CA ALA A 158 1.34 30.15 -5.74
C ALA A 158 2.04 29.66 -4.46
N GLU A 159 3.00 28.75 -4.60
CA GLU A 159 3.77 28.22 -3.47
C GLU A 159 4.65 29.29 -2.83
N PHE A 160 5.28 30.15 -3.62
CA PHE A 160 6.07 31.27 -3.13
C PHE A 160 5.23 32.20 -2.25
N PHE A 161 4.05 32.61 -2.73
CA PHE A 161 3.17 33.50 -1.97
C PHE A 161 2.60 32.84 -0.71
N ARG A 162 2.32 31.53 -0.76
CA ARG A 162 1.89 30.77 0.41
C ARG A 162 2.92 30.76 1.54
N LEU A 163 4.21 30.74 1.19
CA LEU A 163 5.32 30.69 2.16
C LEU A 163 5.82 32.07 2.58
N ALA A 164 5.58 33.12 1.76
CA ALA A 164 6.05 34.47 1.99
C ALA A 164 5.02 35.36 2.73
N ALA A 165 3.83 34.84 3.01
CA ALA A 165 2.77 35.51 3.79
C ALA A 165 2.89 35.17 5.27
#